data_b7f9e839f815c6a288e87e1e35db501f
#
_entry.id   b7f9e839f815c6a288e87e1e35db501f
#
_cell.length_a   1.000
_cell.length_b   1.000
_cell.length_c   1.000
_cell.angle_alpha   90.00
_cell.angle_beta   90.00
_cell.angle_gamma   90.00
#
_symmetry.space_group_name_H-M   'P 1'
#
loop_
_entity.id
_entity.type
_entity.pdbx_description
1 polymer ?
#
loop_
_entity_poly.entity_id
_entity_poly.type
_entity_poly.pdbx_seq_one_letter_code
_entity_poly.pdbx_strand_id
1 'polypeptide(L)'
;LMASITMNAQYEGLKLWDKDVVRYLNSDHVPVYQPIEEFLYDLPRWDGKDHIGDLAKRVPCNNPHWAQLFRRWFLSMIAHWRGLGKNHANSTSPILVGPQAYRKSTFCRLILPPCLQAYYTDSIDFSRKRDAELYLNRFLLINMDEFDQIGINQQPFLKHIMQKPVVNTRRPNASAVEELRRYASFIGTSNHKDLLTDTSGSRRYIGVEVTGVIDVVRPVDYEQLYAQAMAALYHNERYWFDEKEEAIMTEANQEFEQSPLIEQLFLVYYRVADDEEEGEWILAADILQRIQKASKMKFSSGQVNYFGRILQRLGVKSYRKTRGVYYHVVAVAQKEIQGNCERLTGRKTL
;
A
#
# COMPACT_ATOMS: atom_id res chain seq x y z
N LEU A 1 -30.22 -15.29 12.49
CA LEU A 1 -30.27 -16.65 11.90
C LEU A 1 -30.33 -17.72 12.99
N MET A 2 -29.33 -17.84 13.92
CA MET A 2 -29.29 -18.88 14.94
C MET A 2 -30.56 -18.89 15.81
N ALA A 3 -30.94 -17.76 16.42
CA ALA A 3 -32.15 -17.64 17.21
C ALA A 3 -33.40 -18.05 16.44
N SER A 4 -33.51 -17.67 15.17
CA SER A 4 -34.65 -18.07 14.30
C SER A 4 -34.70 -19.58 14.07
N ILE A 5 -33.52 -20.21 13.83
CA ILE A 5 -33.44 -21.68 13.67
C ILE A 5 -33.82 -22.37 14.98
N THR A 6 -33.29 -21.92 16.13
CA THR A 6 -33.60 -22.48 17.43
C THR A 6 -35.10 -22.39 17.76
N MET A 7 -35.68 -21.20 17.55
CA MET A 7 -37.12 -21.00 17.82
C MET A 7 -38.00 -21.85 16.92
N ASN A 8 -37.71 -21.93 15.60
CA ASN A 8 -38.46 -22.75 14.68
C ASN A 8 -38.38 -24.25 15.04
N ALA A 9 -37.18 -24.72 15.37
CA ALA A 9 -36.98 -26.10 15.76
C ALA A 9 -37.70 -26.44 17.10
N GLN A 10 -37.69 -25.52 18.06
CA GLN A 10 -38.45 -25.66 19.29
C GLN A 10 -39.98 -25.67 19.05
N TYR A 11 -40.45 -24.84 18.12
CA TYR A 11 -41.85 -24.82 17.70
C TYR A 11 -42.30 -26.16 17.09
N GLU A 12 -41.38 -26.80 16.33
CA GLU A 12 -41.59 -28.16 15.79
C GLU A 12 -41.38 -29.28 16.84
N GLY A 13 -41.22 -28.94 18.11
CA GLY A 13 -41.13 -29.89 19.21
C GLY A 13 -39.71 -30.44 19.48
N LEU A 14 -38.69 -29.94 18.85
CA LEU A 14 -37.30 -30.36 19.09
C LEU A 14 -36.73 -29.68 20.35
N LYS A 15 -36.20 -30.47 21.30
CA LYS A 15 -35.54 -29.96 22.51
C LYS A 15 -34.08 -29.60 22.22
N LEU A 16 -33.84 -28.47 21.59
CA LEU A 16 -32.51 -27.99 21.32
C LEU A 16 -32.34 -26.50 21.69
N TRP A 17 -31.07 -26.09 21.84
CA TRP A 17 -30.64 -24.77 22.23
C TRP A 17 -29.67 -24.18 21.19
N ASP A 18 -29.40 -22.90 21.29
CA ASP A 18 -28.46 -22.20 20.36
C ASP A 18 -27.12 -22.93 20.21
N LYS A 19 -26.59 -23.51 21.31
CA LYS A 19 -25.34 -24.31 21.29
C LYS A 19 -25.43 -25.55 20.38
N ASP A 20 -26.60 -26.15 20.27
CA ASP A 20 -26.83 -27.35 19.47
C ASP A 20 -26.91 -26.95 17.98
N VAL A 21 -27.56 -25.82 17.70
CA VAL A 21 -27.58 -25.21 16.35
C VAL A 21 -26.15 -24.82 15.93
N VAL A 22 -25.37 -24.17 16.80
CA VAL A 22 -23.95 -23.85 16.51
C VAL A 22 -23.15 -25.12 16.21
N ARG A 23 -23.32 -26.17 17.02
CA ARG A 23 -22.63 -27.46 16.81
C ARG A 23 -22.98 -28.07 15.46
N TYR A 24 -24.28 -28.07 15.10
CA TYR A 24 -24.75 -28.59 13.81
C TYR A 24 -24.19 -27.76 12.65
N LEU A 25 -24.28 -26.42 12.70
CA LEU A 25 -23.77 -25.53 11.66
C LEU A 25 -22.26 -25.63 11.45
N ASN A 26 -21.49 -26.03 12.49
CA ASN A 26 -20.06 -26.26 12.42
C ASN A 26 -19.68 -27.73 12.15
N SER A 27 -20.64 -28.60 11.87
CA SER A 27 -20.38 -29.99 11.54
C SER A 27 -20.22 -30.17 10.02
N ASP A 28 -19.69 -31.32 9.63
CA ASP A 28 -19.56 -31.77 8.25
C ASP A 28 -20.90 -32.09 7.56
N HIS A 29 -22.02 -32.08 8.30
CA HIS A 29 -23.37 -32.22 7.74
C HIS A 29 -23.87 -30.97 7.01
N VAL A 30 -23.24 -29.81 7.26
CA VAL A 30 -23.61 -28.57 6.58
C VAL A 30 -22.58 -28.28 5.48
N PRO A 31 -23.01 -28.23 4.20
CA PRO A 31 -22.11 -27.90 3.11
C PRO A 31 -21.40 -26.55 3.33
N VAL A 32 -20.11 -26.52 3.13
CA VAL A 32 -19.35 -25.27 3.22
C VAL A 32 -19.60 -24.48 1.93
N TYR A 33 -20.23 -23.32 2.08
CA TYR A 33 -20.42 -22.39 0.97
C TYR A 33 -19.14 -21.58 0.75
N GLN A 34 -18.56 -21.67 -0.45
CA GLN A 34 -17.33 -21.01 -0.87
C GLN A 34 -17.63 -20.04 -2.03
N PRO A 35 -18.14 -18.83 -1.74
CA PRO A 35 -18.63 -17.91 -2.78
C PRO A 35 -17.56 -17.52 -3.80
N ILE A 36 -16.29 -17.51 -3.41
CA ILE A 36 -15.17 -17.22 -4.31
C ILE A 36 -14.95 -18.38 -5.27
N GLU A 37 -14.98 -19.61 -4.76
CA GLU A 37 -14.78 -20.83 -5.57
C GLU A 37 -15.94 -21.03 -6.53
N GLU A 38 -17.18 -20.82 -6.09
CA GLU A 38 -18.37 -20.84 -6.97
C GLU A 38 -18.24 -19.79 -8.09
N PHE A 39 -17.96 -18.52 -7.73
CA PHE A 39 -17.79 -17.46 -8.72
C PHE A 39 -16.71 -17.82 -9.76
N LEU A 40 -15.56 -18.32 -9.32
CA LEU A 40 -14.46 -18.67 -10.22
C LEU A 40 -14.75 -19.95 -11.03
N TYR A 41 -15.58 -20.87 -10.53
CA TYR A 41 -15.96 -22.09 -11.21
C TYR A 41 -16.98 -21.83 -12.33
N ASP A 42 -17.91 -20.91 -12.11
CA ASP A 42 -18.99 -20.57 -13.04
C ASP A 42 -18.55 -19.63 -14.18
N LEU A 43 -17.27 -19.19 -14.18
CA LEU A 43 -16.76 -18.30 -15.21
C LEU A 43 -16.82 -18.96 -16.61
N PRO A 44 -17.26 -18.21 -17.64
CA PRO A 44 -17.22 -18.67 -19.01
C PRO A 44 -15.77 -18.80 -19.51
N ARG A 45 -15.61 -19.39 -20.67
CA ARG A 45 -14.31 -19.36 -21.35
C ARG A 45 -13.98 -17.93 -21.74
N TRP A 46 -12.70 -17.54 -21.51
CA TRP A 46 -12.19 -16.23 -21.92
C TRP A 46 -12.31 -16.02 -23.45
N ASP A 47 -12.80 -14.85 -23.85
CA ASP A 47 -13.07 -14.45 -25.22
C ASP A 47 -11.83 -14.01 -26.03
N GLY A 48 -10.66 -13.96 -25.37
CA GLY A 48 -9.38 -13.55 -25.98
C GLY A 48 -9.10 -12.05 -25.93
N LYS A 49 -10.01 -11.21 -25.42
CA LYS A 49 -9.80 -9.75 -25.30
C LYS A 49 -9.10 -9.38 -24.00
N ASP A 50 -8.43 -8.21 -23.98
CA ASP A 50 -7.70 -7.73 -22.82
C ASP A 50 -8.57 -6.88 -21.87
N HIS A 51 -9.46 -7.56 -21.14
CA HIS A 51 -10.36 -6.92 -20.16
C HIS A 51 -9.63 -6.32 -18.96
N ILE A 52 -8.49 -6.94 -18.52
CA ILE A 52 -7.67 -6.41 -17.43
C ILE A 52 -7.01 -5.09 -17.86
N GLY A 53 -6.43 -5.05 -19.06
CA GLY A 53 -5.86 -3.83 -19.60
C GLY A 53 -6.91 -2.74 -19.83
N ASP A 54 -8.11 -3.09 -20.26
CA ASP A 54 -9.21 -2.15 -20.45
C ASP A 54 -9.71 -1.58 -19.11
N LEU A 55 -9.73 -2.38 -18.04
CA LEU A 55 -10.01 -1.88 -16.70
C LEU A 55 -8.92 -0.93 -16.21
N ALA A 56 -7.65 -1.27 -16.40
CA ALA A 56 -6.53 -0.41 -16.04
C ALA A 56 -6.57 0.95 -16.76
N LYS A 57 -6.85 0.96 -18.05
CA LYS A 57 -6.94 2.17 -18.89
C LYS A 57 -8.05 3.13 -18.49
N ARG A 58 -9.00 2.72 -17.64
CA ARG A 58 -10.02 3.63 -17.08
C ARG A 58 -9.44 4.68 -16.14
N VAL A 59 -8.23 4.43 -15.62
CA VAL A 59 -7.49 5.34 -14.76
C VAL A 59 -6.55 6.17 -15.63
N PRO A 60 -6.90 7.44 -15.95
CA PRO A 60 -5.99 8.34 -16.64
C PRO A 60 -4.84 8.70 -15.67
N CYS A 61 -3.61 8.39 -16.03
CA CYS A 61 -2.47 8.57 -15.13
C CYS A 61 -1.17 8.89 -15.86
N ASN A 62 -0.19 9.35 -15.10
CA ASN A 62 1.15 9.69 -15.57
C ASN A 62 2.10 8.49 -15.71
N ASN A 63 1.77 7.34 -15.11
CA ASN A 63 2.66 6.17 -15.13
C ASN A 63 2.49 5.34 -16.41
N PRO A 64 3.48 5.31 -17.33
CA PRO A 64 3.38 4.57 -18.59
C PRO A 64 3.34 3.05 -18.40
N HIS A 65 3.80 2.54 -17.26
CA HIS A 65 3.81 1.11 -16.92
C HIS A 65 2.55 0.67 -16.16
N TRP A 66 1.61 1.58 -15.90
CA TRP A 66 0.44 1.30 -15.07
C TRP A 66 -0.33 0.05 -15.50
N ALA A 67 -0.68 -0.08 -16.76
CA ALA A 67 -1.49 -1.21 -17.23
C ALA A 67 -0.78 -2.56 -17.02
N GLN A 68 0.53 -2.61 -17.23
CA GLN A 68 1.35 -3.81 -17.01
C GLN A 68 1.44 -4.15 -15.52
N LEU A 69 1.71 -3.17 -14.67
CA LEU A 69 1.83 -3.36 -13.22
C LEU A 69 0.47 -3.72 -12.60
N PHE A 70 -0.62 -3.09 -13.06
CA PHE A 70 -1.99 -3.41 -12.64
C PHE A 70 -2.35 -4.85 -13.01
N ARG A 71 -2.04 -5.29 -14.24
CA ARG A 71 -2.25 -6.69 -14.66
C ARG A 71 -1.52 -7.65 -13.71
N ARG A 72 -0.26 -7.39 -13.40
CA ARG A 72 0.53 -8.22 -12.49
C ARG A 72 -0.10 -8.31 -11.10
N TRP A 73 -0.47 -7.15 -10.55
CA TRP A 73 -1.15 -7.08 -9.27
C TRP A 73 -2.51 -7.78 -9.26
N PHE A 74 -3.30 -7.64 -10.33
CA PHE A 74 -4.60 -8.27 -10.45
C PHE A 74 -4.47 -9.80 -10.52
N LEU A 75 -3.53 -10.31 -11.32
CA LEU A 75 -3.24 -11.75 -11.37
C LEU A 75 -2.79 -12.27 -10.00
N SER A 76 -1.97 -11.52 -9.28
CA SER A 76 -1.54 -11.88 -7.93
C SER A 76 -2.71 -11.95 -6.95
N MET A 77 -3.69 -11.05 -7.07
CA MET A 77 -4.93 -11.08 -6.29
C MET A 77 -5.71 -12.38 -6.54
N ILE A 78 -5.93 -12.75 -7.80
CA ILE A 78 -6.65 -13.98 -8.14
C ILE A 78 -5.85 -15.24 -7.74
N ALA A 79 -4.52 -15.20 -7.84
CA ALA A 79 -3.66 -16.30 -7.36
C ALA A 79 -3.84 -16.55 -5.86
N HIS A 80 -4.00 -15.49 -5.03
CA HIS A 80 -4.36 -15.63 -3.62
C HIS A 80 -5.74 -16.29 -3.43
N TRP A 81 -6.74 -15.89 -4.22
CA TRP A 81 -8.07 -16.50 -4.16
C TRP A 81 -8.03 -17.99 -4.50
N ARG A 82 -7.15 -18.38 -5.41
CA ARG A 82 -6.92 -19.77 -5.82
C ARG A 82 -6.02 -20.56 -4.86
N GLY A 83 -5.43 -19.92 -3.84
CA GLY A 83 -4.49 -20.55 -2.90
C GLY A 83 -3.08 -20.77 -3.47
N LEU A 84 -2.76 -20.13 -4.59
CA LEU A 84 -1.43 -20.20 -5.22
C LEU A 84 -0.42 -19.27 -4.52
N GLY A 85 -0.88 -18.36 -3.66
CA GLY A 85 -0.07 -17.32 -3.03
C GLY A 85 0.91 -17.80 -1.94
N LYS A 86 1.00 -19.10 -1.65
CA LYS A 86 1.91 -19.62 -0.61
C LYS A 86 3.39 -19.31 -0.88
N ASN A 87 3.81 -19.35 -2.14
CA ASN A 87 5.21 -19.10 -2.54
C ASN A 87 5.48 -17.62 -2.79
N HIS A 88 4.50 -16.88 -3.29
CA HIS A 88 4.61 -15.49 -3.64
C HIS A 88 3.37 -14.74 -3.15
N ALA A 89 3.52 -14.07 -2.01
CA ALA A 89 2.46 -13.22 -1.48
C ALA A 89 2.23 -12.00 -2.41
N ASN A 90 0.97 -11.54 -2.55
CA ASN A 90 0.69 -10.24 -3.15
C ASN A 90 1.12 -9.13 -2.17
N SER A 91 2.42 -8.85 -2.18
CA SER A 91 3.07 -7.88 -1.30
C SER A 91 3.04 -6.45 -1.84
N THR A 92 2.46 -6.25 -3.02
CA THR A 92 2.40 -4.97 -3.73
C THR A 92 0.98 -4.43 -3.71
N SER A 93 0.85 -3.11 -3.61
CA SER A 93 -0.43 -2.39 -3.57
C SER A 93 -0.42 -1.20 -4.52
N PRO A 94 -1.37 -1.08 -5.45
CA PRO A 94 -1.59 0.16 -6.17
C PRO A 94 -2.05 1.27 -5.21
N ILE A 95 -1.51 2.49 -5.38
CA ILE A 95 -1.94 3.68 -4.65
C ILE A 95 -2.30 4.75 -5.66
N LEU A 96 -3.59 5.08 -5.74
CA LEU A 96 -4.13 6.10 -6.63
C LEU A 96 -4.05 7.45 -5.96
N VAL A 97 -3.20 8.33 -6.46
CA VAL A 97 -2.93 9.65 -5.91
C VAL A 97 -3.56 10.72 -6.79
N GLY A 98 -4.25 11.69 -6.20
CA GLY A 98 -4.82 12.78 -6.99
C GLY A 98 -5.94 13.52 -6.27
N PRO A 99 -6.48 14.60 -6.86
CA PRO A 99 -7.52 15.41 -6.26
C PRO A 99 -8.76 14.64 -5.83
N GLN A 100 -9.51 15.20 -4.90
CA GLN A 100 -10.84 14.69 -4.57
C GLN A 100 -11.75 14.71 -5.80
N ALA A 101 -12.83 13.94 -5.77
CA ALA A 101 -13.81 13.79 -6.85
C ALA A 101 -13.29 13.09 -8.13
N TYR A 102 -12.04 12.64 -8.21
CA TYR A 102 -11.55 11.83 -9.33
C TYR A 102 -12.01 10.36 -9.29
N ARG A 103 -12.94 10.04 -8.37
CA ARG A 103 -13.60 8.71 -8.24
C ARG A 103 -12.64 7.55 -7.92
N LYS A 104 -11.54 7.84 -7.25
CA LYS A 104 -10.51 6.84 -6.89
C LYS A 104 -11.09 5.68 -6.05
N SER A 105 -11.74 5.99 -4.91
CA SER A 105 -12.33 4.97 -4.01
C SER A 105 -13.46 4.20 -4.69
N THR A 106 -14.22 4.85 -5.60
CA THR A 106 -15.24 4.18 -6.42
C THR A 106 -14.61 3.15 -7.37
N PHE A 107 -13.47 3.50 -7.99
CA PHE A 107 -12.72 2.57 -8.83
C PHE A 107 -12.19 1.38 -8.02
N CYS A 108 -11.66 1.62 -6.83
CA CYS A 108 -11.19 0.54 -5.95
C CYS A 108 -12.33 -0.47 -5.67
N ARG A 109 -13.53 0.01 -5.42
CA ARG A 109 -14.71 -0.82 -5.21
C ARG A 109 -15.16 -1.54 -6.49
N LEU A 110 -15.04 -0.88 -7.64
CA LEU A 110 -15.42 -1.43 -8.95
C LEU A 110 -14.60 -2.67 -9.36
N ILE A 111 -13.46 -2.90 -8.75
CA ILE A 111 -12.61 -4.07 -9.05
C ILE A 111 -13.35 -5.38 -8.73
N LEU A 112 -14.11 -5.44 -7.63
CA LEU A 112 -14.87 -6.62 -7.26
C LEU A 112 -16.25 -6.65 -7.94
N PRO A 113 -16.71 -7.84 -8.41
CA PRO A 113 -18.04 -8.00 -8.96
C PRO A 113 -19.11 -7.82 -7.87
N PRO A 114 -20.36 -7.47 -8.24
CA PRO A 114 -21.45 -7.25 -7.29
C PRO A 114 -21.67 -8.39 -6.30
N CYS A 115 -21.56 -9.64 -6.74
CA CYS A 115 -21.72 -10.83 -5.89
C CYS A 115 -20.64 -10.99 -4.81
N LEU A 116 -19.46 -10.37 -5.00
CA LEU A 116 -18.33 -10.41 -4.04
C LEU A 116 -18.13 -9.09 -3.28
N GLN A 117 -19.01 -8.09 -3.43
CA GLN A 117 -18.89 -6.80 -2.75
C GLN A 117 -18.92 -6.89 -1.22
N ALA A 118 -19.53 -7.92 -0.64
CA ALA A 118 -19.51 -8.19 0.80
C ALA A 118 -18.10 -8.48 1.35
N TYR A 119 -17.15 -8.78 0.47
CA TYR A 119 -15.75 -9.05 0.79
C TYR A 119 -14.81 -7.88 0.46
N TYR A 120 -15.35 -6.71 0.18
CA TYR A 120 -14.62 -5.45 0.09
C TYR A 120 -14.68 -4.71 1.43
N THR A 121 -13.60 -4.05 1.80
CA THR A 121 -13.60 -3.08 2.91
C THR A 121 -12.67 -1.90 2.58
N ASP A 122 -13.08 -0.72 3.04
CA ASP A 122 -12.29 0.52 3.05
C ASP A 122 -12.00 1.00 4.48
N SER A 123 -12.34 0.17 5.47
CA SER A 123 -12.15 0.47 6.89
C SER A 123 -11.28 -0.61 7.53
N ILE A 124 -9.99 -0.31 7.71
CA ILE A 124 -9.05 -1.17 8.42
C ILE A 124 -8.30 -0.37 9.48
N ASP A 125 -8.27 -0.86 10.71
CA ASP A 125 -7.52 -0.26 11.80
C ASP A 125 -6.22 -1.04 12.05
N PHE A 126 -5.10 -0.49 11.58
CA PHE A 126 -3.77 -1.08 11.76
C PHE A 126 -3.26 -1.01 13.20
N SER A 127 -3.91 -0.28 14.10
CA SER A 127 -3.57 -0.28 15.53
C SER A 127 -3.98 -1.58 16.20
N ARG A 128 -5.03 -2.23 15.69
CA ARG A 128 -5.56 -3.52 16.15
C ARG A 128 -4.98 -4.68 15.35
N LYS A 129 -3.72 -4.96 15.59
CA LYS A 129 -2.93 -5.92 14.78
C LYS A 129 -3.63 -7.26 14.52
N ARG A 130 -4.26 -7.85 15.56
CA ARG A 130 -4.95 -9.14 15.45
C ARG A 130 -6.17 -9.06 14.53
N ASP A 131 -6.96 -8.01 14.67
CA ASP A 131 -8.16 -7.82 13.85
C ASP A 131 -7.78 -7.57 12.39
N ALA A 132 -6.73 -6.75 12.16
CA ALA A 132 -6.18 -6.51 10.83
C ALA A 132 -5.63 -7.80 10.18
N GLU A 133 -5.03 -8.72 10.94
CA GLU A 133 -4.62 -10.03 10.44
C GLU A 133 -5.83 -10.90 10.05
N LEU A 134 -6.90 -10.90 10.85
CA LEU A 134 -8.12 -11.63 10.51
C LEU A 134 -8.81 -11.08 9.25
N TYR A 135 -8.66 -9.78 8.96
CA TYR A 135 -9.16 -9.17 7.73
C TYR A 135 -8.53 -9.79 6.48
N LEU A 136 -7.28 -10.24 6.55
CA LEU A 136 -6.62 -10.90 5.41
C LEU A 136 -7.29 -12.22 5.00
N ASN A 137 -7.93 -12.90 5.94
CA ASN A 137 -8.69 -14.13 5.68
C ASN A 137 -10.14 -13.83 5.29
N ARG A 138 -10.72 -12.71 5.79
CA ARG A 138 -12.13 -12.38 5.62
C ARG A 138 -12.44 -11.65 4.33
N PHE A 139 -11.60 -10.69 3.94
CA PHE A 139 -11.83 -9.82 2.78
C PHE A 139 -11.01 -10.26 1.57
N LEU A 140 -11.48 -9.90 0.39
CA LEU A 140 -10.81 -10.13 -0.89
C LEU A 140 -9.97 -8.93 -1.32
N LEU A 141 -10.51 -7.73 -1.05
CA LEU A 141 -9.86 -6.48 -1.38
C LEU A 141 -10.04 -5.49 -0.23
N ILE A 142 -8.92 -4.99 0.26
CA ILE A 142 -8.85 -3.97 1.31
C ILE A 142 -8.37 -2.68 0.66
N ASN A 143 -9.23 -1.66 0.63
CA ASN A 143 -8.85 -0.33 0.22
C ASN A 143 -8.32 0.46 1.42
N MET A 144 -7.06 0.86 1.35
CA MET A 144 -6.46 1.79 2.28
C MET A 144 -6.84 3.21 1.84
N ASP A 145 -8.08 3.61 2.17
CA ASP A 145 -8.53 4.96 1.86
C ASP A 145 -7.75 5.97 2.69
N GLU A 146 -7.44 7.13 2.12
CA GLU A 146 -6.58 8.14 2.75
C GLU A 146 -5.24 7.55 3.24
N PHE A 147 -4.54 6.83 2.36
CA PHE A 147 -3.26 6.16 2.66
C PHE A 147 -2.24 7.07 3.36
N ASP A 148 -2.25 8.36 3.05
CA ASP A 148 -1.43 9.40 3.67
C ASP A 148 -1.71 9.60 5.18
N GLN A 149 -2.87 9.19 5.68
CA GLN A 149 -3.24 9.22 7.09
C GLN A 149 -2.66 8.03 7.90
N ILE A 150 -2.12 7.02 7.24
CA ILE A 150 -1.50 5.88 7.93
C ILE A 150 -0.23 6.34 8.63
N GLY A 151 -0.28 6.40 9.96
CA GLY A 151 0.81 6.89 10.80
C GLY A 151 2.12 6.11 10.60
N ILE A 152 3.26 6.80 10.74
CA ILE A 152 4.61 6.23 10.59
C ILE A 152 4.78 4.97 11.45
N ASN A 153 4.20 4.94 12.65
CA ASN A 153 4.28 3.79 13.57
C ASN A 153 3.47 2.57 13.09
N GLN A 154 2.51 2.74 12.19
CA GLN A 154 1.67 1.68 11.63
C GLN A 154 2.26 1.08 10.36
N GLN A 155 3.09 1.84 9.63
CA GLN A 155 3.68 1.41 8.37
C GLN A 155 4.53 0.13 8.47
N PRO A 156 5.35 -0.11 9.52
CA PRO A 156 6.09 -1.37 9.65
C PRO A 156 5.16 -2.58 9.77
N PHE A 157 4.04 -2.43 10.47
CA PHE A 157 3.05 -3.50 10.58
C PHE A 157 2.31 -3.72 9.26
N LEU A 158 1.92 -2.66 8.55
CA LEU A 158 1.32 -2.76 7.21
C LEU A 158 2.25 -3.52 6.26
N LYS A 159 3.53 -3.14 6.18
CA LYS A 159 4.53 -3.85 5.36
C LYS A 159 4.66 -5.32 5.73
N HIS A 160 4.58 -5.64 7.02
CA HIS A 160 4.63 -7.01 7.52
C HIS A 160 3.42 -7.81 7.04
N ILE A 161 2.19 -7.30 7.19
CA ILE A 161 0.99 -8.04 6.79
C ILE A 161 0.84 -8.15 5.27
N MET A 162 1.33 -7.19 4.50
CA MET A 162 1.35 -7.26 3.04
C MET A 162 2.21 -8.42 2.53
N GLN A 163 3.25 -8.82 3.25
CA GLN A 163 4.17 -9.89 2.86
C GLN A 163 3.73 -11.28 3.32
N LYS A 164 2.74 -11.37 4.20
CA LYS A 164 2.28 -12.68 4.72
C LYS A 164 1.60 -13.49 3.61
N PRO A 165 2.08 -14.70 3.29
CA PRO A 165 1.38 -15.58 2.36
C PRO A 165 0.18 -16.27 3.00
N VAL A 166 0.24 -16.49 4.31
CA VAL A 166 -0.80 -17.10 5.17
C VAL A 166 -0.95 -16.32 6.46
N VAL A 167 -2.04 -16.51 7.17
CA VAL A 167 -2.34 -15.81 8.42
C VAL A 167 -2.30 -16.80 9.57
N ASN A 168 -1.31 -16.68 10.45
CA ASN A 168 -1.22 -17.48 11.68
C ASN A 168 -1.76 -16.64 12.83
N THR A 169 -3.03 -16.86 13.21
CA THR A 169 -3.68 -16.09 14.26
C THR A 169 -4.71 -16.93 15.00
N ARG A 170 -5.11 -16.46 16.17
CA ARG A 170 -6.16 -17.08 16.97
C ARG A 170 -7.48 -16.36 16.77
N ARG A 171 -8.49 -17.05 16.27
CA ARG A 171 -9.84 -16.50 16.13
C ARG A 171 -10.41 -16.09 17.49
N PRO A 172 -11.32 -15.11 17.55
CA PRO A 172 -12.04 -14.80 18.80
C PRO A 172 -12.67 -16.08 19.38
N ASN A 173 -12.48 -16.30 20.69
CA ASN A 173 -12.96 -17.47 21.43
C ASN A 173 -12.34 -18.83 21.03
N ALA A 174 -11.35 -18.87 20.14
CA ALA A 174 -10.61 -20.09 19.85
C ALA A 174 -9.53 -20.34 20.93
N SER A 175 -9.20 -21.61 21.18
CA SER A 175 -8.17 -22.02 22.15
C SER A 175 -6.76 -22.04 21.56
N ALA A 176 -6.64 -22.27 20.25
CA ALA A 176 -5.38 -22.44 19.56
C ALA A 176 -5.17 -21.42 18.43
N VAL A 177 -3.91 -21.23 18.04
CA VAL A 177 -3.53 -20.52 16.81
C VAL A 177 -3.81 -21.44 15.63
N GLU A 178 -4.41 -20.89 14.58
CA GLU A 178 -4.73 -21.59 13.34
C GLU A 178 -3.99 -20.92 12.18
N GLU A 179 -3.57 -21.73 11.20
CA GLU A 179 -3.14 -21.22 9.91
C GLU A 179 -4.38 -20.98 9.03
N LEU A 180 -4.63 -19.71 8.72
CA LEU A 180 -5.75 -19.30 7.88
C LEU A 180 -5.23 -18.88 6.50
N ARG A 181 -5.97 -19.22 5.47
CA ARG A 181 -5.69 -18.78 4.12
C ARG A 181 -5.83 -17.26 4.02
N ARG A 182 -4.86 -16.62 3.37
CA ARG A 182 -4.99 -15.21 3.00
C ARG A 182 -5.70 -15.09 1.67
N TYR A 183 -6.76 -14.29 1.62
CA TYR A 183 -7.47 -13.91 0.39
C TYR A 183 -7.18 -12.46 0.01
N ALA A 184 -7.00 -11.58 1.01
CA ALA A 184 -6.94 -10.15 0.79
C ALA A 184 -5.72 -9.69 -0.01
N SER A 185 -5.98 -8.83 -0.98
CA SER A 185 -5.03 -7.93 -1.59
C SER A 185 -5.32 -6.50 -1.17
N PHE A 186 -4.31 -5.63 -1.28
CA PHE A 186 -4.43 -4.23 -0.91
C PHE A 186 -4.46 -3.34 -2.14
N ILE A 187 -5.23 -2.26 -2.04
CA ILE A 187 -5.21 -1.11 -2.92
C ILE A 187 -5.35 0.13 -2.04
N GLY A 188 -4.96 1.31 -2.50
CA GLY A 188 -5.13 2.51 -1.68
C GLY A 188 -5.42 3.74 -2.51
N THR A 189 -5.88 4.79 -1.81
CA THR A 189 -6.11 6.10 -2.38
C THR A 189 -5.44 7.17 -1.51
N SER A 190 -5.02 8.27 -2.13
CA SER A 190 -4.53 9.45 -1.42
C SER A 190 -4.90 10.72 -2.16
N ASN A 191 -5.02 11.82 -1.43
CA ASN A 191 -5.19 13.16 -1.98
C ASN A 191 -3.86 13.92 -2.04
N HIS A 192 -2.83 13.43 -1.36
CA HIS A 192 -1.51 14.03 -1.25
C HIS A 192 -0.45 13.15 -1.92
N LYS A 193 0.57 13.78 -2.51
CA LYS A 193 1.69 13.06 -3.14
C LYS A 193 2.71 12.55 -2.11
N ASP A 194 2.91 13.29 -1.04
CA ASP A 194 3.93 13.00 -0.01
C ASP A 194 3.49 11.86 0.91
N LEU A 195 3.49 10.63 0.42
CA LEU A 195 2.94 9.48 1.15
C LEU A 195 4.00 8.43 1.56
N LEU A 196 5.11 8.34 0.85
CA LEU A 196 6.12 7.32 1.10
C LEU A 196 7.22 7.88 2.00
N THR A 197 7.14 7.56 3.30
CA THR A 197 8.12 8.01 4.30
C THR A 197 9.37 7.13 4.38
N ASP A 198 9.31 5.91 3.83
CA ASP A 198 10.42 4.94 3.84
C ASP A 198 10.75 4.51 2.40
N THR A 199 11.83 5.07 1.88
CA THR A 199 12.35 4.78 0.55
C THR A 199 12.73 3.30 0.35
N SER A 200 13.16 2.61 1.43
CA SER A 200 13.53 1.19 1.37
C SER A 200 12.33 0.26 1.15
N GLY A 201 11.12 0.77 1.37
CA GLY A 201 9.86 0.04 1.24
C GLY A 201 9.05 0.39 0.01
N SER A 202 9.50 1.34 -0.80
CA SER A 202 8.74 1.91 -1.93
C SER A 202 8.36 0.86 -2.99
N ARG A 203 9.18 -0.17 -3.21
CA ARG A 203 8.90 -1.30 -4.11
C ARG A 203 7.59 -2.07 -3.82
N ARG A 204 6.95 -1.84 -2.68
CA ARG A 204 5.65 -2.45 -2.32
C ARG A 204 4.46 -1.67 -2.84
N TYR A 205 4.70 -0.51 -3.42
CA TYR A 205 3.63 0.36 -3.88
C TYR A 205 3.76 0.62 -5.37
N ILE A 206 2.64 0.64 -6.06
CA ILE A 206 2.53 1.12 -7.42
C ILE A 206 1.90 2.51 -7.33
N GLY A 207 2.74 3.53 -7.13
CA GLY A 207 2.30 4.91 -7.09
C GLY A 207 1.80 5.36 -8.48
N VAL A 208 0.60 5.94 -8.51
CA VAL A 208 -0.03 6.38 -9.75
C VAL A 208 -0.70 7.73 -9.53
N GLU A 209 -0.18 8.77 -10.17
CA GLU A 209 -0.86 10.06 -10.20
C GLU A 209 -2.01 10.02 -11.20
N VAL A 210 -3.22 10.14 -10.67
CA VAL A 210 -4.45 10.19 -11.45
C VAL A 210 -4.60 11.60 -12.00
N THR A 211 -4.56 11.75 -13.32
CA THR A 211 -4.55 13.04 -14.02
C THR A 211 -5.93 13.52 -14.47
N GLY A 212 -6.98 12.71 -14.27
CA GLY A 212 -8.35 13.05 -14.64
C GLY A 212 -9.38 12.18 -13.94
N VAL A 213 -10.66 12.41 -14.20
CA VAL A 213 -11.76 11.63 -13.61
C VAL A 213 -11.73 10.21 -14.17
N ILE A 214 -11.71 9.23 -13.26
CA ILE A 214 -11.72 7.81 -13.61
C ILE A 214 -13.09 7.41 -14.20
N ASP A 215 -13.09 6.63 -15.28
CA ASP A 215 -14.29 6.08 -15.87
C ASP A 215 -14.82 4.90 -15.05
N VAL A 216 -15.76 5.18 -14.17
CA VAL A 216 -16.47 4.16 -13.36
C VAL A 216 -17.90 3.92 -13.83
N VAL A 217 -18.31 4.57 -14.92
CA VAL A 217 -19.69 4.52 -15.44
C VAL A 217 -19.86 3.39 -16.46
N ARG A 218 -18.86 3.19 -17.31
CA ARG A 218 -18.89 2.11 -18.29
C ARG A 218 -19.00 0.77 -17.58
N PRO A 219 -19.95 -0.11 -17.96
CA PRO A 219 -20.09 -1.43 -17.36
C PRO A 219 -18.77 -2.23 -17.43
N VAL A 220 -18.52 -3.05 -16.41
CA VAL A 220 -17.42 -4.02 -16.38
C VAL A 220 -18.00 -5.39 -16.73
N ASP A 221 -17.43 -6.04 -17.71
CA ASP A 221 -17.71 -7.45 -17.97
C ASP A 221 -16.87 -8.29 -16.97
N TYR A 222 -17.45 -8.51 -15.80
CA TYR A 222 -16.74 -9.22 -14.72
C TYR A 222 -16.47 -10.68 -15.08
N GLU A 223 -17.38 -11.33 -15.80
CA GLU A 223 -17.18 -12.71 -16.18
C GLU A 223 -15.95 -12.85 -17.08
N GLN A 224 -15.81 -12.01 -18.10
CA GLN A 224 -14.66 -12.03 -18.99
C GLN A 224 -13.38 -11.49 -18.32
N LEU A 225 -13.48 -10.48 -17.46
CA LEU A 225 -12.36 -9.95 -16.69
C LEU A 225 -11.67 -11.04 -15.84
N TYR A 226 -12.47 -11.80 -15.11
CA TYR A 226 -11.95 -12.86 -14.25
C TYR A 226 -11.63 -14.14 -15.04
N ALA A 227 -12.36 -14.44 -16.12
CA ALA A 227 -12.01 -15.53 -17.02
C ALA A 227 -10.62 -15.31 -17.66
N GLN A 228 -10.29 -14.08 -18.05
CA GLN A 228 -8.94 -13.73 -18.53
C GLN A 228 -7.87 -14.03 -17.48
N ALA A 229 -8.09 -13.61 -16.23
CA ALA A 229 -7.14 -13.86 -15.15
C ALA A 229 -6.96 -15.36 -14.87
N MET A 230 -8.05 -16.11 -14.85
CA MET A 230 -8.02 -17.56 -14.68
C MET A 230 -7.28 -18.26 -15.83
N ALA A 231 -7.52 -17.84 -17.08
CA ALA A 231 -6.82 -18.38 -18.24
C ALA A 231 -5.31 -18.08 -18.18
N ALA A 232 -4.92 -16.85 -17.79
CA ALA A 232 -3.52 -16.47 -17.61
C ALA A 232 -2.82 -17.34 -16.56
N LEU A 233 -3.45 -17.54 -15.40
CA LEU A 233 -2.90 -18.39 -14.34
C LEU A 233 -2.85 -19.88 -14.75
N TYR A 234 -3.83 -20.37 -15.49
CA TYR A 234 -3.83 -21.72 -16.04
C TYR A 234 -2.67 -21.96 -17.01
N HIS A 235 -2.32 -20.95 -17.81
CA HIS A 235 -1.15 -20.96 -18.70
C HIS A 235 0.16 -20.61 -18.01
N ASN A 236 0.20 -20.63 -16.66
CA ASN A 236 1.37 -20.33 -15.84
C ASN A 236 1.97 -18.92 -16.10
N GLU A 237 1.15 -17.94 -16.47
CA GLU A 237 1.60 -16.56 -16.52
C GLU A 237 2.05 -16.14 -15.12
N ARG A 238 3.24 -15.52 -15.05
CA ARG A 238 3.81 -15.04 -13.79
C ARG A 238 2.88 -14.00 -13.14
N TYR A 239 2.56 -14.20 -11.86
CA TYR A 239 1.68 -13.31 -11.10
C TYR A 239 2.41 -12.50 -10.00
N TRP A 240 3.70 -12.77 -9.77
CA TRP A 240 4.53 -12.01 -8.84
C TRP A 240 5.41 -11.02 -9.57
N PHE A 241 5.84 -9.96 -8.89
CA PHE A 241 6.75 -8.95 -9.42
C PHE A 241 8.19 -9.47 -9.42
N ASP A 242 8.94 -9.19 -10.48
CA ASP A 242 10.37 -9.47 -10.56
C ASP A 242 11.20 -8.21 -10.23
N GLU A 243 12.52 -8.38 -10.17
CA GLU A 243 13.46 -7.29 -9.85
C GLU A 243 13.36 -6.12 -10.83
N LYS A 244 13.04 -6.37 -12.10
CA LYS A 244 12.90 -5.31 -13.11
C LYS A 244 11.62 -4.49 -12.87
N GLU A 245 10.51 -5.16 -12.59
CA GLU A 245 9.25 -4.51 -12.25
C GLU A 245 9.35 -3.76 -10.91
N GLU A 246 10.06 -4.33 -9.91
CA GLU A 246 10.36 -3.64 -8.64
C GLU A 246 11.21 -2.39 -8.85
N ALA A 247 12.20 -2.41 -9.77
CA ALA A 247 13.01 -1.25 -10.10
C ALA A 247 12.16 -0.14 -10.76
N ILE A 248 11.29 -0.50 -11.73
CA ILE A 248 10.36 0.43 -12.38
C ILE A 248 9.45 1.09 -11.33
N MET A 249 8.89 0.31 -10.41
CA MET A 249 8.04 0.83 -9.33
C MET A 249 8.82 1.78 -8.41
N THR A 250 10.05 1.41 -8.04
CA THR A 250 10.89 2.24 -7.18
C THR A 250 11.23 3.58 -7.82
N GLU A 251 11.55 3.58 -9.11
CA GLU A 251 11.82 4.81 -9.87
C GLU A 251 10.56 5.70 -9.95
N ALA A 252 9.42 5.12 -10.35
CA ALA A 252 8.17 5.85 -10.42
C ALA A 252 7.69 6.41 -9.06
N ASN A 253 8.03 5.74 -7.96
CA ASN A 253 7.65 6.14 -6.62
C ASN A 253 8.47 7.31 -6.06
N GLN A 254 9.58 7.70 -6.69
CA GLN A 254 10.40 8.84 -6.22
C GLN A 254 9.59 10.14 -6.12
N GLU A 255 8.63 10.35 -7.02
CA GLU A 255 7.75 11.53 -6.98
C GLU A 255 6.72 11.52 -5.81
N PHE A 256 6.51 10.37 -5.17
CA PHE A 256 5.61 10.18 -4.02
C PHE A 256 6.35 10.07 -2.70
N GLU A 257 7.68 10.15 -2.70
CA GLU A 257 8.49 10.11 -1.50
C GLU A 257 8.41 11.42 -0.74
N GLN A 258 8.07 11.31 0.54
CA GLN A 258 8.08 12.46 1.43
C GLN A 258 9.54 12.86 1.70
N SER A 259 9.92 14.08 1.30
CA SER A 259 11.20 14.63 1.72
C SER A 259 11.20 14.85 3.24
N PRO A 260 12.09 14.17 3.99
CA PRO A 260 12.14 14.33 5.44
C PRO A 260 12.33 15.79 5.83
N LEU A 261 11.70 16.24 6.91
CA LEU A 261 11.85 17.61 7.41
C LEU A 261 13.30 18.06 7.53
N ILE A 262 14.18 17.14 7.94
CA ILE A 262 15.62 17.39 8.06
C ILE A 262 16.29 17.69 6.70
N GLU A 263 15.82 17.07 5.62
CA GLU A 263 16.26 17.34 4.26
C GLU A 263 15.75 18.69 3.77
N GLN A 264 14.48 18.95 3.97
CA GLN A 264 13.86 20.24 3.63
C GLN A 264 14.59 21.38 4.32
N LEU A 265 14.86 21.25 5.63
CA LEU A 265 15.63 22.24 6.38
C LEU A 265 17.08 22.36 5.88
N PHE A 266 17.71 21.24 5.49
CA PHE A 266 19.03 21.32 4.87
C PHE A 266 18.98 22.18 3.60
N LEU A 267 18.04 21.95 2.71
CA LEU A 267 17.88 22.73 1.48
C LEU A 267 17.49 24.19 1.69
N VAL A 268 16.93 24.54 2.86
CA VAL A 268 16.71 25.94 3.26
C VAL A 268 18.00 26.65 3.60
N TYR A 269 18.88 26.00 4.36
CA TYR A 269 20.09 26.62 4.95
C TYR A 269 21.37 26.31 4.19
N TYR A 270 21.38 25.24 3.38
CA TYR A 270 22.55 24.77 2.64
C TYR A 270 22.16 24.31 1.23
N ARG A 271 23.12 24.28 0.33
CA ARG A 271 23.03 23.61 -0.97
C ARG A 271 24.25 22.74 -1.22
N VAL A 272 24.13 21.82 -2.16
CA VAL A 272 25.24 21.00 -2.62
C VAL A 272 26.27 21.92 -3.26
N ALA A 273 27.54 21.76 -2.94
CA ALA A 273 28.62 22.53 -3.55
C ALA A 273 28.94 21.92 -4.93
N ASP A 274 28.98 22.76 -5.95
CA ASP A 274 29.54 22.39 -7.25
C ASP A 274 31.06 22.28 -7.17
N ASP A 275 31.70 21.60 -8.16
CA ASP A 275 33.15 21.36 -8.16
C ASP A 275 33.99 22.63 -8.16
N GLU A 276 33.44 23.71 -8.69
CA GLU A 276 34.12 25.01 -8.86
C GLU A 276 33.82 26.00 -7.73
N GLU A 277 32.93 25.64 -6.75
CA GLU A 277 32.52 26.53 -5.68
C GLU A 277 33.38 26.40 -4.40
N GLU A 278 33.63 27.53 -3.75
CA GLU A 278 34.17 27.58 -2.40
C GLU A 278 33.11 27.15 -1.39
N GLY A 279 33.01 25.82 -1.10
CA GLY A 279 32.17 25.27 -0.05
C GLY A 279 32.94 24.95 1.24
N GLU A 280 32.22 24.77 2.32
CA GLU A 280 32.81 24.28 3.59
C GLU A 280 32.74 22.75 3.68
N TRP A 281 33.79 22.13 4.18
CA TRP A 281 33.80 20.72 4.57
C TRP A 281 33.39 20.58 6.02
N ILE A 282 32.15 20.14 6.29
CA ILE A 282 31.56 20.12 7.62
C ILE A 282 31.10 18.71 7.99
N LEU A 283 31.18 18.32 9.24
CA LEU A 283 30.63 17.06 9.76
C LEU A 283 29.09 17.11 9.71
N ALA A 284 28.44 16.00 9.39
CA ALA A 284 26.98 15.89 9.40
C ALA A 284 26.36 16.35 10.74
N ALA A 285 27.01 16.04 11.85
CA ALA A 285 26.59 16.48 13.19
C ALA A 285 26.61 18.01 13.35
N ASP A 286 27.65 18.67 12.84
CA ASP A 286 27.81 20.12 12.92
C ASP A 286 26.82 20.85 12.01
N ILE A 287 26.57 20.31 10.78
CA ILE A 287 25.52 20.83 9.89
C ILE A 287 24.17 20.77 10.61
N LEU A 288 23.85 19.62 11.21
CA LEU A 288 22.60 19.40 11.90
C LEU A 288 22.46 20.34 13.11
N GLN A 289 23.52 20.55 13.87
CA GLN A 289 23.54 21.47 15.00
C GLN A 289 23.30 22.93 14.54
N ARG A 290 23.93 23.35 13.43
CA ARG A 290 23.73 24.69 12.85
C ARG A 290 22.28 24.87 12.40
N ILE A 291 21.68 23.85 11.74
CA ILE A 291 20.26 23.84 11.34
C ILE A 291 19.34 23.91 12.57
N GLN A 292 19.61 23.12 13.63
CA GLN A 292 18.85 23.16 14.88
C GLN A 292 18.82 24.57 15.50
N LYS A 293 20.00 25.22 15.54
CA LYS A 293 20.14 26.58 16.10
C LYS A 293 19.38 27.60 15.27
N ALA A 294 19.40 27.47 13.95
CA ALA A 294 18.74 28.40 13.02
C ALA A 294 17.23 28.19 12.97
N SER A 295 16.75 26.96 12.90
CA SER A 295 15.34 26.60 12.81
C SER A 295 14.60 26.54 14.15
N LYS A 296 15.34 26.57 15.29
CA LYS A 296 14.83 26.33 16.64
C LYS A 296 14.17 24.93 16.83
N MET A 297 14.39 24.01 15.90
CA MET A 297 13.90 22.64 15.98
C MET A 297 14.92 21.74 16.67
N LYS A 298 14.45 20.70 17.40
CA LYS A 298 15.32 19.75 18.08
C LYS A 298 15.38 18.45 17.29
N PHE A 299 16.60 17.96 17.06
CA PHE A 299 16.82 16.63 16.47
C PHE A 299 17.54 15.73 17.48
N SER A 300 17.24 14.43 17.47
CA SER A 300 17.93 13.47 18.33
C SER A 300 19.30 13.09 17.79
N SER A 301 20.19 12.63 18.65
CA SER A 301 21.53 12.16 18.26
C SER A 301 21.49 11.00 17.25
N GLY A 302 20.45 10.16 17.30
CA GLY A 302 20.25 9.07 16.34
C GLY A 302 19.96 9.53 14.91
N GLN A 303 19.52 10.78 14.72
CA GLN A 303 19.23 11.33 13.40
C GLN A 303 20.49 11.76 12.61
N VAL A 304 21.64 11.85 13.22
CA VAL A 304 22.90 12.19 12.52
C VAL A 304 23.24 11.17 11.43
N ASN A 305 23.13 9.87 11.73
CA ASN A 305 23.39 8.81 10.75
C ASN A 305 22.34 8.78 9.64
N TYR A 306 21.10 9.08 9.97
CA TYR A 306 20.02 9.23 9.01
C TYR A 306 20.25 10.43 8.09
N PHE A 307 20.64 11.57 8.64
CA PHE A 307 20.99 12.78 7.91
C PHE A 307 22.17 12.55 6.97
N GLY A 308 23.21 11.82 7.41
CA GLY A 308 24.34 11.45 6.55
C GLY A 308 23.90 10.68 5.30
N ARG A 309 22.92 9.77 5.41
CA ARG A 309 22.35 9.06 4.25
C ARG A 309 21.57 9.99 3.32
N ILE A 310 20.87 10.98 3.88
CA ILE A 310 20.19 12.02 3.08
C ILE A 310 21.21 12.82 2.27
N LEU A 311 22.28 13.29 2.90
CA LEU A 311 23.33 14.04 2.21
C LEU A 311 23.97 13.25 1.07
N GLN A 312 24.20 11.94 1.27
CA GLN A 312 24.68 11.05 0.19
C GLN A 312 23.67 10.94 -0.96
N ARG A 313 22.38 10.78 -0.65
CA ARG A 313 21.30 10.72 -1.66
C ARG A 313 21.20 12.02 -2.45
N LEU A 314 21.40 13.17 -1.82
CA LEU A 314 21.44 14.47 -2.46
C LEU A 314 22.71 14.71 -3.29
N GLY A 315 23.60 13.73 -3.39
CA GLY A 315 24.83 13.83 -4.16
C GLY A 315 25.90 14.72 -3.52
N VAL A 316 25.79 15.03 -2.20
CA VAL A 316 26.79 15.84 -1.50
C VAL A 316 28.11 15.08 -1.44
N LYS A 317 29.19 15.67 -1.98
CA LYS A 317 30.53 15.09 -1.90
C LYS A 317 30.94 14.89 -0.47
N SER A 318 31.56 13.74 -0.16
CA SER A 318 31.97 13.41 1.20
C SER A 318 33.36 12.74 1.23
N TYR A 319 34.07 12.94 2.33
CA TYR A 319 35.26 12.17 2.64
C TYR A 319 35.33 11.83 4.12
N ARG A 320 35.99 10.73 4.45
CA ARG A 320 36.08 10.22 5.82
C ARG A 320 37.42 10.59 6.46
N LYS A 321 37.35 11.15 7.68
CA LYS A 321 38.51 11.36 8.58
C LYS A 321 38.30 10.65 9.92
N THR A 322 39.30 10.70 10.78
CA THR A 322 39.27 10.09 12.11
C THR A 322 38.08 10.54 12.98
N ARG A 323 37.61 11.78 12.81
CA ARG A 323 36.47 12.37 13.55
C ARG A 323 35.10 12.08 12.94
N GLY A 324 35.01 11.50 11.71
CA GLY A 324 33.78 11.20 11.05
C GLY A 324 33.78 11.51 9.54
N VAL A 325 32.57 11.55 8.94
CA VAL A 325 32.38 11.89 7.54
C VAL A 325 32.08 13.37 7.40
N TYR A 326 32.88 14.04 6.58
CA TYR A 326 32.73 15.45 6.21
C TYR A 326 32.02 15.56 4.87
N TYR A 327 31.18 16.56 4.76
CA TYR A 327 30.34 16.82 3.58
C TYR A 327 30.66 18.21 3.04
N HIS A 328 30.76 18.33 1.69
CA HIS A 328 31.06 19.59 1.00
C HIS A 328 29.78 20.34 0.71
N VAL A 329 29.53 21.41 1.43
CA VAL A 329 28.26 22.16 1.38
C VAL A 329 28.53 23.67 1.30
N VAL A 330 27.61 24.40 0.69
CA VAL A 330 27.60 25.87 0.66
C VAL A 330 26.43 26.37 1.51
N ALA A 331 26.69 27.29 2.43
CA ALA A 331 25.63 27.95 3.19
C ALA A 331 24.84 28.91 2.28
N VAL A 332 23.52 28.83 2.35
CA VAL A 332 22.62 29.73 1.61
C VAL A 332 22.67 31.14 2.20
N ALA A 333 22.69 32.16 1.36
CA ALA A 333 22.72 33.56 1.79
C ALA A 333 21.44 33.93 2.57
N GLN A 334 21.59 34.77 3.58
CA GLN A 334 20.51 35.10 4.52
C GLN A 334 19.25 35.67 3.83
N LYS A 335 19.41 36.36 2.70
CA LYS A 335 18.30 36.88 1.88
C LYS A 335 17.49 35.78 1.19
N GLU A 336 18.12 34.67 0.83
CA GLU A 336 17.47 33.53 0.14
C GLU A 336 16.79 32.59 1.13
N ILE A 337 17.31 32.50 2.38
CA ILE A 337 16.71 31.67 3.43
C ILE A 337 15.25 32.03 3.66
N GLN A 338 14.90 33.31 3.65
CA GLN A 338 13.53 33.76 3.85
C GLN A 338 12.61 33.25 2.74
N GLY A 339 13.03 33.37 1.47
CA GLY A 339 12.28 32.86 0.32
C GLY A 339 12.16 31.31 0.32
N ASN A 340 13.19 30.61 0.77
CA ASN A 340 13.17 29.16 0.90
C ASN A 340 12.24 28.69 2.03
N CYS A 341 12.19 29.42 3.15
CA CYS A 341 11.24 29.16 4.25
C CYS A 341 9.79 29.37 3.81
N GLU A 342 9.51 30.42 3.03
CA GLU A 342 8.17 30.70 2.51
C GLU A 342 7.67 29.59 1.56
N ARG A 343 8.55 29.06 0.71
CA ARG A 343 8.24 27.92 -0.16
C ARG A 343 7.93 26.65 0.65
N LEU A 344 8.66 26.43 1.76
CA LEU A 344 8.48 25.27 2.63
C LEU A 344 7.17 25.33 3.44
N THR A 345 6.81 26.51 3.93
CA THR A 345 5.65 26.66 4.82
C THR A 345 4.35 26.99 4.09
N GLY A 346 4.39 27.29 2.79
CA GLY A 346 3.25 27.75 2.01
C GLY A 346 2.67 29.09 2.50
N ARG A 347 3.34 29.77 3.45
CA ARG A 347 2.94 31.06 4.01
C ARG A 347 3.84 32.18 3.45
N LYS A 348 3.27 33.11 2.72
CA LYS A 348 3.93 34.39 2.51
C LYS A 348 3.96 35.11 3.86
N THR A 349 5.15 35.41 4.36
CA THR A 349 5.29 36.36 5.46
C THR A 349 4.89 37.74 4.92
N LEU A 350 3.89 38.37 5.53
CA LEU A 350 3.45 39.72 5.27
C LEU A 350 4.50 40.74 5.70
#